data_ed0ea614ba2bda9258ac07f36a9d6589
#
_entry.id   ed0ea614ba2bda9258ac07f36a9d6589
#
_cell.length_a   1.000
_cell.length_b   1.000
_cell.length_c   1.000
_cell.angle_alpha   90.00
_cell.angle_beta   90.00
_cell.angle_gamma   90.00
#
_symmetry.space_group_name_H-M   'P 1'
#
loop_
_entity.id
_entity.type
_entity.pdbx_description
1 polymer ?
#
loop_
_entity_poly.entity_id
_entity_poly.type
_entity_poly.pdbx_seq_one_letter_code
_entity_poly.pdbx_strand_id
1 'polypeptide(L)'
;MERRLIINCDDFGQSKAMNEAIRHLLEENKVSSATIMTVAPGFEEAASWAARRRQPNVGLHLTMTSEFEALRWSSLTGHSSLHDASGHQYRTVQEFERGAETGAVLKELEAQYRLASKAGIRISHVDNHMGSLYGMETGRSLIPQMLWKTSRWRLPARLFRYIYPEDPLLSSLPNIERPVALASGLADTFGVPIPDYLLSHPFPVVEGETYESFKQSLIDKLYRLPEGVSETYVHPGAEDEWMLANIPHWEKRVWEYRGCCSMTILLTDCGMPR
;
A
#
# COMPACT_ATOMS: atom_id res chain seq x y z
N MET A 1 6.83 -26.14 -1.50
CA MET A 1 7.24 -25.03 -0.59
C MET A 1 6.05 -24.62 0.27
N GLU A 2 6.29 -23.95 1.39
CA GLU A 2 5.22 -23.47 2.27
C GLU A 2 4.48 -22.28 1.61
N ARG A 3 3.17 -22.17 1.82
CA ARG A 3 2.38 -21.00 1.39
C ARG A 3 2.33 -19.99 2.54
N ARG A 4 2.80 -18.78 2.31
CA ARG A 4 2.79 -17.69 3.29
C ARG A 4 2.07 -16.49 2.72
N LEU A 5 1.26 -15.86 3.54
CA LEU A 5 0.49 -14.68 3.17
C LEU A 5 0.85 -13.51 4.07
N ILE A 6 1.17 -12.38 3.45
CA ILE A 6 1.24 -11.07 4.07
C ILE A 6 -0.05 -10.34 3.74
N ILE A 7 -0.75 -9.86 4.75
CA ILE A 7 -1.89 -8.95 4.60
C ILE A 7 -1.45 -7.60 5.12
N ASN A 8 -1.27 -6.62 4.24
CA ASN A 8 -0.88 -5.26 4.62
C ASN A 8 -2.07 -4.31 4.57
N CYS A 9 -2.20 -3.45 5.57
CA CYS A 9 -3.12 -2.32 5.52
C CYS A 9 -2.40 -1.10 4.97
N ASP A 10 -2.80 -0.63 3.80
CA ASP A 10 -2.31 0.61 3.22
C ASP A 10 -3.00 1.83 3.87
N ASP A 11 -2.52 3.03 3.60
CA ASP A 11 -3.12 4.31 4.00
C ASP A 11 -3.15 4.60 5.52
N PHE A 12 -2.34 3.94 6.34
CA PHE A 12 -2.25 4.29 7.75
C PHE A 12 -1.74 5.74 7.92
N GLY A 13 -2.46 6.56 8.65
CA GLY A 13 -2.19 7.99 8.74
C GLY A 13 -3.01 8.85 7.79
N GLN A 14 -3.80 8.29 6.88
CA GLN A 14 -4.58 9.07 5.93
C GLN A 14 -5.68 9.89 6.62
N SER A 15 -6.48 9.26 7.47
CA SER A 15 -7.53 9.90 8.24
C SER A 15 -7.81 9.17 9.56
N LYS A 16 -8.66 9.75 10.40
CA LYS A 16 -9.06 9.13 11.67
C LYS A 16 -9.75 7.78 11.47
N ALA A 17 -10.67 7.67 10.50
CA ALA A 17 -11.39 6.44 10.21
C ALA A 17 -10.45 5.28 9.80
N MET A 18 -9.45 5.57 8.92
CA MET A 18 -8.43 4.61 8.54
C MET A 18 -7.52 4.25 9.73
N ASN A 19 -7.09 5.24 10.51
CA ASN A 19 -6.28 5.00 11.70
C ASN A 19 -6.97 4.07 12.70
N GLU A 20 -8.25 4.29 12.94
CA GLU A 20 -9.05 3.50 13.88
C GLU A 20 -9.18 2.04 13.44
N ALA A 21 -9.53 1.82 12.16
CA ALA A 21 -9.65 0.49 11.57
C ALA A 21 -8.32 -0.26 11.59
N ILE A 22 -7.25 0.38 11.12
CA ILE A 22 -5.92 -0.24 10.99
C ILE A 22 -5.34 -0.58 12.36
N ARG A 23 -5.44 0.32 13.34
CA ARG A 23 -5.01 0.04 14.70
C ARG A 23 -5.72 -1.17 15.29
N HIS A 24 -7.05 -1.23 15.18
CA HIS A 24 -7.84 -2.35 15.67
C HIS A 24 -7.38 -3.67 15.04
N LEU A 25 -7.23 -3.71 13.70
CA LEU A 25 -6.79 -4.92 13.01
C LEU A 25 -5.39 -5.38 13.43
N LEU A 26 -4.46 -4.45 13.64
CA LEU A 26 -3.11 -4.75 14.12
C LEU A 26 -3.09 -5.21 15.59
N GLU A 27 -3.92 -4.63 16.44
CA GLU A 27 -4.04 -4.99 17.87
C GLU A 27 -4.64 -6.40 18.03
N GLU A 28 -5.61 -6.74 17.21
CA GLU A 28 -6.26 -8.05 17.19
C GLU A 28 -5.49 -9.11 16.36
N ASN A 29 -4.31 -8.77 15.80
CA ASN A 29 -3.51 -9.64 14.94
C ASN A 29 -4.31 -10.22 13.75
N LYS A 30 -5.20 -9.42 13.16
CA LYS A 30 -6.00 -9.78 11.99
C LYS A 30 -5.27 -9.56 10.68
N VAL A 31 -4.23 -8.74 10.70
CA VAL A 31 -3.38 -8.42 9.55
C VAL A 31 -1.91 -8.52 9.95
N SER A 32 -1.04 -8.68 8.96
CA SER A 32 0.40 -8.85 9.17
C SER A 32 1.09 -7.53 9.48
N SER A 33 0.70 -6.46 8.78
CA SER A 33 1.37 -5.18 8.80
C SER A 33 0.46 -4.04 8.32
N ALA A 34 0.97 -2.82 8.44
CA ALA A 34 0.40 -1.65 7.79
C ALA A 34 1.51 -0.75 7.27
N THR A 35 1.20 0.14 6.32
CA THR A 35 2.15 1.14 5.81
C THR A 35 1.62 2.56 6.01
N ILE A 36 2.49 3.42 6.60
CA ILE A 36 2.13 4.74 7.10
C ILE A 36 2.46 5.85 6.11
N MET A 37 1.52 6.74 5.89
CA MET A 37 1.62 7.94 5.04
C MET A 37 2.12 9.13 5.87
N THR A 38 3.36 9.55 5.68
CA THR A 38 3.96 10.65 6.47
C THR A 38 3.47 12.04 6.10
N VAL A 39 2.88 12.21 4.93
CA VAL A 39 2.38 13.49 4.41
C VAL A 39 0.90 13.73 4.72
N ALA A 40 0.19 12.69 5.12
CA ALA A 40 -1.25 12.74 5.31
C ALA A 40 -1.64 13.32 6.69
N PRO A 41 -2.84 13.91 6.83
CA PRO A 41 -3.25 14.64 8.03
C PRO A 41 -3.32 13.81 9.31
N GLY A 42 -3.58 12.51 9.22
CA GLY A 42 -3.65 11.61 10.37
C GLY A 42 -2.30 11.02 10.80
N PHE A 43 -1.19 11.45 10.18
CA PHE A 43 0.15 10.91 10.43
C PHE A 43 0.56 10.95 11.90
N GLU A 44 0.43 12.09 12.58
CA GLU A 44 0.92 12.25 13.94
C GLU A 44 0.24 11.29 14.93
N GLU A 45 -1.07 11.09 14.78
CA GLU A 45 -1.83 10.12 15.58
C GLU A 45 -1.33 8.70 15.33
N ALA A 46 -1.25 8.30 14.06
CA ALA A 46 -0.78 7.00 13.64
C ALA A 46 0.67 6.73 14.09
N ALA A 47 1.55 7.70 13.91
CA ALA A 47 2.97 7.63 14.29
C ALA A 47 3.15 7.49 15.80
N SER A 48 2.41 8.29 16.59
CA SER A 48 2.44 8.20 18.04
C SER A 48 2.03 6.82 18.57
N TRP A 49 1.06 6.18 17.90
CA TRP A 49 0.67 4.82 18.24
C TRP A 49 1.73 3.80 17.79
N ALA A 50 2.22 3.89 16.54
CA ALA A 50 3.21 2.98 15.97
C ALA A 50 4.54 2.96 16.75
N ALA A 51 5.00 4.13 17.20
CA ALA A 51 6.25 4.28 17.96
C ALA A 51 6.24 3.52 19.31
N ARG A 52 5.07 3.29 19.88
CA ARG A 52 4.92 2.55 21.15
C ARG A 52 4.87 1.03 20.97
N ARG A 53 4.80 0.54 19.76
CA ARG A 53 4.72 -0.91 19.51
C ARG A 53 6.08 -1.60 19.65
N ARG A 54 6.06 -2.76 20.29
CA ARG A 54 7.27 -3.57 20.47
C ARG A 54 7.66 -4.28 19.17
N GLN A 55 6.68 -4.75 18.40
CA GLN A 55 6.91 -5.43 17.13
C GLN A 55 6.89 -4.44 15.96
N PRO A 56 7.92 -4.42 15.10
CA PRO A 56 7.98 -3.55 13.95
C PRO A 56 7.15 -4.16 12.80
N ASN A 57 5.87 -3.88 12.79
CA ASN A 57 4.96 -4.27 11.71
C ASN A 57 4.29 -3.07 11.04
N VAL A 58 4.92 -1.91 11.14
CA VAL A 58 4.53 -0.69 10.42
C VAL A 58 5.64 -0.34 9.44
N GLY A 59 5.30 -0.36 8.16
CA GLY A 59 6.15 0.04 7.04
C GLY A 59 5.92 1.50 6.65
N LEU A 60 6.61 1.95 5.61
CA LEU A 60 6.50 3.30 5.05
C LEU A 60 5.74 3.26 3.72
N HIS A 61 4.60 3.94 3.65
CA HIS A 61 3.80 4.15 2.44
C HIS A 61 4.28 5.40 1.71
N LEU A 62 5.24 5.23 0.78
CA LEU A 62 5.81 6.33 0.01
C LEU A 62 4.72 7.03 -0.80
N THR A 63 4.43 8.27 -0.47
CA THR A 63 3.26 8.98 -0.96
C THR A 63 3.66 10.14 -1.86
N MET A 64 3.29 10.06 -3.14
CA MET A 64 3.61 11.06 -4.16
C MET A 64 2.37 11.69 -4.82
N THR A 65 1.19 11.22 -4.47
CA THR A 65 -0.10 11.67 -5.00
C THR A 65 -1.07 11.96 -3.87
N SER A 66 -2.11 12.77 -4.15
CA SER A 66 -3.15 13.19 -3.21
C SER A 66 -4.49 13.28 -3.96
N GLU A 67 -5.17 12.14 -4.10
CA GLU A 67 -6.25 11.92 -5.06
C GLU A 67 -7.61 12.51 -4.66
N PHE A 68 -7.90 12.58 -3.36
CA PHE A 68 -9.23 12.97 -2.89
C PHE A 68 -9.48 14.48 -2.96
N GLU A 69 -10.70 14.89 -3.28
CA GLU A 69 -11.09 16.30 -3.30
C GLU A 69 -11.08 16.92 -1.90
N ALA A 70 -11.68 16.23 -0.95
CA ALA A 70 -11.88 16.73 0.41
C ALA A 70 -10.69 16.47 1.36
N LEU A 71 -9.65 15.76 0.89
CA LEU A 71 -8.50 15.38 1.71
C LEU A 71 -7.21 15.50 0.90
N ARG A 72 -6.59 16.66 0.96
CA ARG A 72 -5.37 16.98 0.20
C ARG A 72 -4.17 17.17 1.12
N TRP A 73 -3.01 16.76 0.63
CA TRP A 73 -1.73 16.97 1.30
C TRP A 73 -0.64 17.41 0.32
N SER A 74 0.42 18.00 0.86
CA SER A 74 1.58 18.46 0.10
C SER A 74 2.80 17.60 0.40
N SER A 75 3.81 17.64 -0.46
CA SER A 75 5.10 16.98 -0.18
C SER A 75 5.81 17.66 0.99
N LEU A 76 6.63 16.91 1.71
CA LEU A 76 7.42 17.42 2.84
C LEU A 76 8.49 18.39 2.39
N THR A 77 9.01 18.23 1.17
CA THR A 77 10.07 19.07 0.61
C THR A 77 9.58 20.36 -0.02
N GLY A 78 8.28 20.47 -0.31
CA GLY A 78 7.70 21.66 -0.94
C GLY A 78 8.19 21.93 -2.37
N HIS A 79 8.82 20.97 -3.05
CA HIS A 79 9.34 21.18 -4.39
C HIS A 79 8.22 21.31 -5.42
N SER A 80 8.26 22.38 -6.23
CA SER A 80 7.17 22.73 -7.17
C SER A 80 6.83 21.63 -8.16
N SER A 81 7.80 20.83 -8.62
CA SER A 81 7.55 19.71 -9.53
C SER A 81 6.82 18.52 -8.91
N LEU A 82 6.57 18.54 -7.62
CA LEU A 82 5.77 17.52 -6.92
C LEU A 82 4.32 17.97 -6.65
N HIS A 83 3.97 19.20 -7.08
CA HIS A 83 2.71 19.82 -6.75
C HIS A 83 1.93 20.24 -8.00
N ASP A 84 0.62 20.21 -7.88
CA ASP A 84 -0.30 20.85 -8.81
C ASP A 84 -0.39 22.38 -8.58
N ALA A 85 -1.23 23.05 -9.35
CA ALA A 85 -1.41 24.50 -9.25
C ALA A 85 -2.01 24.95 -7.90
N SER A 86 -2.60 24.06 -7.12
CA SER A 86 -3.14 24.34 -5.78
C SER A 86 -2.09 24.19 -4.65
N GLY A 87 -0.87 23.78 -4.98
CA GLY A 87 0.21 23.56 -4.02
C GLY A 87 0.15 22.22 -3.27
N HIS A 88 -0.71 21.31 -3.71
CA HIS A 88 -0.79 19.95 -3.19
C HIS A 88 -0.11 18.95 -4.14
N GLN A 89 0.22 17.77 -3.67
CA GLN A 89 0.66 16.69 -4.55
C GLN A 89 -0.37 16.43 -5.64
N TYR A 90 0.08 15.97 -6.80
CA TYR A 90 -0.79 15.66 -7.94
C TYR A 90 -1.92 14.70 -7.56
N ARG A 91 -3.07 14.84 -8.20
CA ARG A 91 -4.22 13.96 -7.95
C ARG A 91 -4.06 12.60 -8.59
N THR A 92 -3.44 12.55 -9.75
CA THR A 92 -3.31 11.32 -10.55
C THR A 92 -1.85 10.91 -10.68
N VAL A 93 -1.66 9.61 -10.82
CA VAL A 93 -0.34 9.03 -11.12
C VAL A 93 0.20 9.57 -12.44
N GLN A 94 -0.67 9.75 -13.45
CA GLN A 94 -0.28 10.29 -14.75
C GLN A 94 0.29 11.71 -14.66
N GLU A 95 -0.34 12.59 -13.89
CA GLU A 95 0.16 13.96 -13.68
C GLU A 95 1.51 13.93 -12.95
N PHE A 96 1.62 13.14 -11.90
CA PHE A 96 2.86 12.96 -11.16
C PHE A 96 3.98 12.42 -12.08
N GLU A 97 3.74 11.36 -12.83
CA GLU A 97 4.74 10.80 -13.73
C GLU A 97 5.23 11.81 -14.79
N ARG A 98 4.34 12.69 -15.26
CA ARG A 98 4.69 13.74 -16.24
C ARG A 98 5.41 14.92 -15.62
N GLY A 99 4.99 15.36 -14.42
CA GLY A 99 5.44 16.61 -13.80
C GLY A 99 6.65 16.49 -12.89
N ALA A 100 6.79 15.36 -12.18
CA ALA A 100 7.78 15.24 -11.11
C ALA A 100 9.22 15.12 -11.63
N GLU A 101 10.11 15.93 -11.10
CA GLU A 101 11.56 15.80 -11.35
C GLU A 101 12.16 14.68 -10.49
N THR A 102 12.97 13.81 -11.10
CA THR A 102 13.58 12.65 -10.42
C THR A 102 14.40 13.08 -9.19
N GLY A 103 15.10 14.20 -9.26
CA GLY A 103 15.87 14.74 -8.13
C GLY A 103 15.00 15.19 -6.97
N ALA A 104 13.82 15.77 -7.27
CA ALA A 104 12.83 16.15 -6.26
C ALA A 104 12.21 14.91 -5.60
N VAL A 105 11.86 13.90 -6.40
CA VAL A 105 11.35 12.61 -5.89
C VAL A 105 12.34 11.97 -4.92
N LEU A 106 13.63 11.87 -5.28
CA LEU A 106 14.65 11.29 -4.40
C LEU A 106 14.79 12.01 -3.05
N LYS A 107 14.65 13.35 -3.05
CA LYS A 107 14.66 14.15 -1.82
C LYS A 107 13.40 13.90 -0.99
N GLU A 108 12.25 13.79 -1.64
CA GLU A 108 10.97 13.54 -0.97
C GLU A 108 10.93 12.16 -0.33
N LEU A 109 11.37 11.11 -1.03
CA LEU A 109 11.49 9.76 -0.48
C LEU A 109 12.33 9.75 0.81
N GLU A 110 13.47 10.46 0.78
CA GLU A 110 14.34 10.59 1.95
C GLU A 110 13.68 11.39 3.09
N ALA A 111 12.94 12.44 2.77
CA ALA A 111 12.24 13.26 3.75
C ALA A 111 11.15 12.45 4.47
N GLN A 112 10.36 11.67 3.73
CA GLN A 112 9.33 10.79 4.28
C GLN A 112 9.93 9.73 5.19
N TYR A 113 10.99 9.05 4.77
CA TYR A 113 11.71 8.07 5.59
C TYR A 113 12.24 8.70 6.89
N ARG A 114 12.87 9.87 6.80
CA ARG A 114 13.44 10.57 7.96
C ARG A 114 12.35 11.01 8.94
N LEU A 115 11.20 11.48 8.44
CA LEU A 115 10.10 11.91 9.29
C LEU A 115 9.53 10.73 10.07
N ALA A 116 9.26 9.59 9.42
CA ALA A 116 8.80 8.38 10.08
C ALA A 116 9.81 7.88 11.12
N SER A 117 11.10 7.83 10.78
CA SER A 117 12.16 7.42 11.69
C SER A 117 12.29 8.36 12.89
N LYS A 118 12.22 9.70 12.67
CA LYS A 118 12.27 10.72 13.73
C LYS A 118 11.07 10.62 14.68
N ALA A 119 9.91 10.20 14.16
CA ALA A 119 8.73 9.94 14.97
C ALA A 119 8.85 8.67 15.85
N GLY A 120 9.98 7.95 15.77
CA GLY A 120 10.26 6.76 16.56
C GLY A 120 9.72 5.46 15.97
N ILE A 121 9.25 5.47 14.73
CA ILE A 121 8.75 4.27 14.05
C ILE A 121 9.93 3.40 13.62
N ARG A 122 9.92 2.14 14.02
CA ARG A 122 10.82 1.11 13.50
C ARG A 122 10.24 0.57 12.20
N ILE A 123 10.58 1.23 11.09
CA ILE A 123 10.04 0.92 9.77
C ILE A 123 10.42 -0.51 9.39
N SER A 124 9.42 -1.34 9.07
CA SER A 124 9.61 -2.77 8.74
C SER A 124 9.82 -3.04 7.26
N HIS A 125 9.18 -2.27 6.39
CA HIS A 125 9.19 -2.43 4.93
C HIS A 125 8.73 -1.14 4.24
N VAL A 126 8.74 -1.16 2.91
CA VAL A 126 8.37 0.00 2.08
C VAL A 126 7.42 -0.44 0.97
N ASP A 127 6.42 0.36 0.72
CA ASP A 127 5.57 0.29 -0.47
C ASP A 127 5.29 1.69 -1.02
N ASN A 128 4.34 1.85 -1.94
CA ASN A 128 4.03 3.18 -2.43
C ASN A 128 2.55 3.36 -2.78
N HIS A 129 2.04 4.52 -2.44
CA HIS A 129 0.66 4.95 -2.65
C HIS A 129 0.31 5.01 -4.14
N MET A 130 -0.85 4.42 -4.52
CA MET A 130 -1.38 4.36 -5.88
C MET A 130 -0.43 3.76 -6.94
N GLY A 131 0.62 3.05 -6.55
CA GLY A 131 1.62 2.57 -7.51
C GLY A 131 2.38 3.68 -8.25
N SER A 132 2.39 4.90 -7.70
CA SER A 132 2.88 6.12 -8.35
C SER A 132 4.35 6.06 -8.80
N LEU A 133 5.16 5.18 -8.23
CA LEU A 133 6.56 5.00 -8.60
C LEU A 133 6.77 3.91 -9.68
N TYR A 134 5.72 3.21 -10.09
CA TYR A 134 5.88 2.05 -10.99
C TYR A 134 5.93 2.42 -12.48
N GLY A 135 5.44 3.59 -12.87
CA GLY A 135 5.44 4.04 -14.28
C GLY A 135 4.33 3.39 -15.10
N MET A 136 3.21 3.07 -14.48
CA MET A 136 2.11 2.35 -15.15
C MET A 136 1.31 3.20 -16.12
N GLU A 137 1.31 4.53 -15.95
CA GLU A 137 0.49 5.45 -16.76
C GLU A 137 1.23 6.00 -17.98
N THR A 138 2.51 6.31 -17.83
CA THR A 138 3.29 6.94 -18.92
C THR A 138 4.50 6.11 -19.34
N GLY A 139 4.79 5.02 -18.64
CA GLY A 139 6.01 4.23 -18.82
C GLY A 139 7.24 4.80 -18.07
N ARG A 140 7.09 5.94 -17.38
CA ARG A 140 8.19 6.55 -16.63
C ARG A 140 8.30 5.92 -15.24
N SER A 141 9.03 4.82 -15.15
CA SER A 141 9.24 4.12 -13.88
C SER A 141 10.29 4.79 -13.01
N LEU A 142 9.99 4.90 -11.71
CA LEU A 142 10.88 5.35 -10.65
C LEU A 142 11.28 4.19 -9.70
N ILE A 143 11.02 2.95 -10.10
CA ILE A 143 11.44 1.74 -9.37
C ILE A 143 12.94 1.74 -9.07
N PRO A 144 13.85 2.09 -10.00
CA PRO A 144 15.28 2.13 -9.68
C PRO A 144 15.62 3.08 -8.54
N GLN A 145 14.97 4.26 -8.49
CA GLN A 145 15.17 5.25 -7.44
C GLN A 145 14.61 4.78 -6.09
N MET A 146 13.43 4.18 -6.10
CA MET A 146 12.81 3.58 -4.92
C MET A 146 13.70 2.46 -4.35
N LEU A 147 14.12 1.52 -5.19
CA LEU A 147 14.98 0.39 -4.77
C LEU A 147 16.34 0.85 -4.26
N TRP A 148 16.95 1.83 -4.91
CA TRP A 148 18.20 2.41 -4.44
C TRP A 148 18.07 3.00 -3.03
N LYS A 149 16.98 3.73 -2.74
CA LYS A 149 16.70 4.26 -1.41
C LYS A 149 16.42 3.15 -0.40
N THR A 150 15.55 2.23 -0.75
CA THR A 150 15.14 1.10 0.10
C THR A 150 16.31 0.21 0.49
N SER A 151 17.24 -0.06 -0.45
CA SER A 151 18.49 -0.78 -0.19
C SER A 151 19.36 -0.08 0.86
N ARG A 152 19.49 1.26 0.78
CA ARG A 152 20.26 2.03 1.77
C ARG A 152 19.60 2.03 3.14
N TRP A 153 18.29 1.96 3.21
CA TRP A 153 17.53 1.81 4.45
C TRP A 153 17.54 0.36 4.97
N ARG A 154 18.00 -0.59 4.16
CA ARG A 154 18.05 -2.03 4.46
C ARG A 154 16.65 -2.61 4.75
N LEU A 155 15.68 -2.21 3.97
CA LEU A 155 14.28 -2.62 4.11
C LEU A 155 13.84 -3.49 2.94
N PRO A 156 12.90 -4.43 3.14
CA PRO A 156 12.17 -5.06 2.03
C PRO A 156 11.19 -4.08 1.39
N ALA A 157 10.78 -4.37 0.14
CA ALA A 157 9.84 -3.54 -0.60
C ALA A 157 8.70 -4.38 -1.19
N ARG A 158 7.50 -3.77 -1.30
CA ARG A 158 6.41 -4.29 -2.11
C ARG A 158 6.74 -4.10 -3.59
N LEU A 159 7.25 -5.13 -4.17
CA LEU A 159 7.28 -5.50 -5.57
C LEU A 159 6.96 -7.00 -5.60
N PHE A 160 7.01 -7.63 -6.77
CA PHE A 160 6.76 -9.06 -6.85
C PHE A 160 7.59 -9.69 -7.98
N ARG A 161 7.84 -11.00 -7.84
CA ARG A 161 8.68 -11.76 -8.77
C ARG A 161 7.88 -12.34 -9.92
N TYR A 162 6.67 -12.80 -9.61
CA TYR A 162 5.84 -13.57 -10.52
C TYR A 162 4.45 -12.97 -10.57
N ILE A 163 3.83 -13.03 -11.74
CA ILE A 163 2.44 -12.65 -11.92
C ILE A 163 1.57 -13.80 -11.44
N TYR A 164 0.64 -13.49 -10.55
CA TYR A 164 -0.38 -14.44 -10.16
C TYR A 164 -1.40 -14.54 -11.30
N PRO A 165 -1.59 -15.73 -11.94
CA PRO A 165 -2.40 -15.83 -13.16
C PRO A 165 -3.87 -15.43 -12.96
N GLU A 166 -4.38 -15.55 -11.73
CA GLU A 166 -5.76 -15.22 -11.39
C GLU A 166 -5.91 -13.80 -10.82
N ASP A 167 -4.83 -12.98 -10.82
CA ASP A 167 -4.94 -11.58 -10.42
C ASP A 167 -5.70 -10.77 -11.48
N PRO A 168 -6.83 -10.13 -11.11
CA PRO A 168 -7.72 -9.51 -12.10
C PRO A 168 -7.12 -8.24 -12.72
N LEU A 169 -6.22 -7.55 -12.02
CA LEU A 169 -5.57 -6.34 -12.51
C LEU A 169 -4.31 -6.69 -13.30
N LEU A 170 -3.37 -7.39 -12.66
CA LEU A 170 -2.06 -7.64 -13.25
C LEU A 170 -2.13 -8.53 -14.49
N SER A 171 -2.99 -9.57 -14.47
CA SER A 171 -3.17 -10.45 -15.61
C SER A 171 -3.85 -9.78 -16.81
N SER A 172 -4.55 -8.65 -16.62
CA SER A 172 -5.18 -7.89 -17.70
C SER A 172 -4.24 -6.91 -18.41
N LEU A 173 -3.06 -6.63 -17.82
CA LEU A 173 -2.11 -5.67 -18.38
C LEU A 173 -1.28 -6.31 -19.52
N PRO A 174 -1.25 -5.72 -20.72
CA PRO A 174 -0.50 -6.29 -21.81
C PRO A 174 1.02 -6.21 -21.55
N ASN A 175 1.74 -7.29 -21.87
CA ASN A 175 3.20 -7.38 -21.77
C ASN A 175 3.79 -7.07 -20.38
N ILE A 176 3.02 -7.31 -19.29
CA ILE A 176 3.42 -7.01 -17.92
C ILE A 176 4.62 -7.86 -17.44
N GLU A 177 4.86 -9.02 -18.05
CA GLU A 177 5.94 -9.95 -17.66
C GLU A 177 7.31 -9.29 -17.72
N ARG A 178 7.57 -8.52 -18.79
CA ARG A 178 8.86 -7.85 -18.97
C ARG A 178 9.14 -6.77 -17.91
N PRO A 179 8.25 -5.83 -17.61
CA PRO A 179 8.39 -4.90 -16.49
C PRO A 179 8.61 -5.60 -15.15
N VAL A 180 7.84 -6.66 -14.88
CA VAL A 180 7.98 -7.42 -13.61
C VAL A 180 9.35 -8.09 -13.52
N ALA A 181 9.82 -8.76 -14.58
CA ALA A 181 11.14 -9.37 -14.60
C ALA A 181 12.27 -8.34 -14.43
N LEU A 182 12.14 -7.15 -15.03
CA LEU A 182 13.11 -6.06 -14.86
C LEU A 182 13.10 -5.53 -13.43
N ALA A 183 11.94 -5.31 -12.83
CA ALA A 183 11.79 -4.81 -11.48
C ALA A 183 12.35 -5.79 -10.45
N SER A 184 12.05 -7.10 -10.60
CA SER A 184 12.56 -8.14 -9.71
C SER A 184 14.08 -8.31 -9.85
N GLY A 185 14.63 -8.27 -11.08
CA GLY A 185 16.08 -8.31 -11.32
C GLY A 185 16.82 -7.10 -10.73
N LEU A 186 16.19 -5.91 -10.75
CA LEU A 186 16.72 -4.73 -10.07
C LEU A 186 16.68 -4.89 -8.54
N ALA A 187 15.59 -5.43 -7.99
CA ALA A 187 15.50 -5.71 -6.55
C ALA A 187 16.63 -6.65 -6.10
N ASP A 188 16.90 -7.71 -6.86
CA ASP A 188 18.03 -8.62 -6.61
C ASP A 188 19.39 -7.90 -6.69
N THR A 189 19.57 -7.05 -7.70
CA THR A 189 20.80 -6.26 -7.87
C THR A 189 21.06 -5.33 -6.69
N PHE A 190 20.01 -4.70 -6.16
CA PHE A 190 20.09 -3.82 -4.99
C PHE A 190 20.06 -4.57 -3.65
N GLY A 191 19.85 -5.89 -3.65
CA GLY A 191 19.71 -6.70 -2.44
C GLY A 191 18.47 -6.36 -1.61
N VAL A 192 17.37 -5.95 -2.28
CA VAL A 192 16.11 -5.61 -1.64
C VAL A 192 15.17 -6.83 -1.68
N PRO A 193 14.80 -7.41 -0.52
CA PRO A 193 13.85 -8.51 -0.47
C PRO A 193 12.47 -8.04 -0.96
N ILE A 194 11.81 -8.88 -1.76
CA ILE A 194 10.46 -8.66 -2.29
C ILE A 194 9.63 -9.94 -2.20
N PRO A 195 8.29 -9.88 -2.09
CA PRO A 195 7.40 -11.02 -2.18
C PRO A 195 7.53 -11.78 -3.53
N ASP A 196 7.08 -13.03 -3.55
CA ASP A 196 6.98 -13.80 -4.79
C ASP A 196 5.79 -13.33 -5.62
N TYR A 197 4.64 -13.08 -4.99
CA TYR A 197 3.40 -12.69 -5.65
C TYR A 197 2.73 -11.51 -4.97
N LEU A 198 2.07 -10.68 -5.76
CA LEU A 198 1.14 -9.64 -5.29
C LEU A 198 -0.28 -10.03 -5.73
N LEU A 199 -1.22 -10.00 -4.79
CA LEU A 199 -2.62 -10.29 -5.02
C LEU A 199 -3.41 -8.99 -4.90
N SER A 200 -3.82 -8.43 -6.03
CA SER A 200 -4.55 -7.16 -6.06
C SER A 200 -6.07 -7.37 -5.97
N HIS A 201 -6.76 -6.31 -5.58
CA HIS A 201 -8.21 -6.21 -5.64
C HIS A 201 -8.59 -4.90 -6.33
N PRO A 202 -9.63 -4.88 -7.18
CA PRO A 202 -10.18 -3.63 -7.67
C PRO A 202 -10.63 -2.76 -6.50
N PHE A 203 -10.07 -1.55 -6.38
CA PHE A 203 -10.44 -0.62 -5.32
C PHE A 203 -11.86 -0.05 -5.49
N PRO A 204 -12.29 0.36 -6.72
CA PRO A 204 -13.64 0.85 -6.91
C PRO A 204 -14.68 -0.25 -6.69
N VAL A 205 -15.80 0.12 -6.07
CA VAL A 205 -16.99 -0.74 -6.06
C VAL A 205 -17.53 -0.81 -7.49
N VAL A 206 -17.72 -2.03 -8.00
CA VAL A 206 -18.29 -2.25 -9.32
C VAL A 206 -19.80 -2.46 -9.24
N GLU A 207 -20.52 -2.22 -10.35
CA GLU A 207 -21.96 -2.40 -10.39
C GLU A 207 -22.37 -3.82 -10.00
N GLY A 208 -23.31 -3.94 -9.06
CA GLY A 208 -23.79 -5.22 -8.54
C GLY A 208 -22.87 -5.90 -7.51
N GLU A 209 -21.71 -5.31 -7.19
CA GLU A 209 -20.86 -5.83 -6.14
C GLU A 209 -21.48 -5.61 -4.76
N THR A 210 -21.42 -6.64 -3.92
CA THR A 210 -21.88 -6.62 -2.53
C THR A 210 -20.78 -7.06 -1.59
N TYR A 211 -20.93 -6.79 -0.29
CA TYR A 211 -20.00 -7.31 0.72
C TYR A 211 -19.80 -8.82 0.62
N GLU A 212 -20.88 -9.59 0.42
CA GLU A 212 -20.77 -11.05 0.34
C GLU A 212 -20.04 -11.53 -0.91
N SER A 213 -20.27 -10.88 -2.07
CA SER A 213 -19.53 -11.22 -3.31
C SER A 213 -18.05 -10.83 -3.21
N PHE A 214 -17.75 -9.67 -2.61
CA PHE A 214 -16.37 -9.25 -2.32
C PHE A 214 -15.67 -10.24 -1.38
N LYS A 215 -16.30 -10.58 -0.27
CA LYS A 215 -15.80 -11.53 0.72
C LYS A 215 -15.54 -12.91 0.09
N GLN A 216 -16.46 -13.41 -0.74
CA GLN A 216 -16.29 -14.69 -1.42
C GLN A 216 -15.10 -14.65 -2.38
N SER A 217 -14.94 -13.57 -3.15
CA SER A 217 -13.77 -13.38 -4.04
C SER A 217 -12.45 -13.39 -3.26
N LEU A 218 -12.43 -12.80 -2.06
CA LEU A 218 -11.25 -12.81 -1.20
C LEU A 218 -10.95 -14.23 -0.69
N ILE A 219 -11.98 -14.96 -0.25
CA ILE A 219 -11.87 -16.36 0.18
C ILE A 219 -11.31 -17.22 -0.96
N ASP A 220 -11.86 -17.11 -2.15
CA ASP A 220 -11.45 -17.90 -3.31
C ASP A 220 -9.97 -17.67 -3.66
N LYS A 221 -9.48 -16.43 -3.56
CA LYS A 221 -8.05 -16.12 -3.73
C LYS A 221 -7.19 -16.79 -2.67
N LEU A 222 -7.63 -16.78 -1.40
CA LEU A 222 -6.87 -17.40 -0.32
C LEU A 222 -6.76 -18.92 -0.48
N TYR A 223 -7.81 -19.58 -0.97
CA TYR A 223 -7.76 -21.02 -1.27
C TYR A 223 -6.76 -21.38 -2.37
N ARG A 224 -6.53 -20.47 -3.30
CA ARG A 224 -5.69 -20.69 -4.50
C ARG A 224 -4.30 -20.09 -4.39
N LEU A 225 -3.87 -19.66 -3.18
CA LEU A 225 -2.53 -19.10 -2.97
C LEU A 225 -1.46 -20.01 -3.56
N PRO A 226 -0.52 -19.47 -4.36
CA PRO A 226 0.62 -20.23 -4.85
C PRO A 226 1.60 -20.55 -3.71
N GLU A 227 2.49 -21.50 -3.96
CA GLU A 227 3.62 -21.75 -3.06
C GLU A 227 4.58 -20.55 -3.05
N GLY A 228 5.14 -20.21 -1.89
CA GLY A 228 6.01 -19.06 -1.69
C GLY A 228 5.37 -17.99 -0.81
N VAL A 229 5.84 -16.77 -0.93
CA VAL A 229 5.36 -15.60 -0.18
C VAL A 229 4.47 -14.75 -1.07
N SER A 230 3.19 -14.69 -0.74
CA SER A 230 2.21 -13.78 -1.37
C SER A 230 1.94 -12.59 -0.48
N GLU A 231 1.77 -11.41 -1.06
CA GLU A 231 1.25 -10.23 -0.37
C GLU A 231 -0.11 -9.84 -0.95
N THR A 232 -1.06 -9.53 -0.09
CA THR A 232 -2.27 -8.79 -0.45
C THR A 232 -2.36 -7.53 0.37
N TYR A 233 -2.98 -6.49 -0.17
CA TYR A 233 -3.15 -5.22 0.51
C TYR A 233 -4.62 -4.83 0.59
N VAL A 234 -4.96 -4.15 1.65
CA VAL A 234 -6.31 -3.66 1.94
C VAL A 234 -6.25 -2.22 2.44
N HIS A 235 -7.33 -1.47 2.24
CA HIS A 235 -7.46 -0.06 2.65
C HIS A 235 -8.60 0.09 3.68
N PRO A 236 -8.53 -0.53 4.86
CA PRO A 236 -9.65 -0.59 5.77
C PRO A 236 -9.97 0.78 6.36
N GLY A 237 -11.27 1.05 6.53
CA GLY A 237 -11.78 2.25 7.19
C GLY A 237 -12.94 1.90 8.12
N ALA A 238 -12.93 2.47 9.32
CA ALA A 238 -14.08 2.43 10.22
C ALA A 238 -15.16 3.40 9.72
N GLU A 239 -16.43 3.04 9.90
CA GLU A 239 -17.52 3.93 9.52
C GLU A 239 -17.49 5.20 10.38
N ASP A 240 -17.31 6.36 9.75
CA ASP A 240 -17.54 7.65 10.33
C ASP A 240 -18.23 8.59 9.33
N GLU A 241 -18.99 9.56 9.83
CA GLU A 241 -19.80 10.46 9.00
C GLU A 241 -18.95 11.23 7.98
N TRP A 242 -17.74 11.60 8.34
CA TRP A 242 -16.85 12.34 7.45
C TRP A 242 -16.39 11.48 6.29
N MET A 243 -15.93 10.23 6.56
CA MET A 243 -15.48 9.29 5.53
C MET A 243 -16.61 8.95 4.56
N LEU A 244 -17.82 8.67 5.09
CA LEU A 244 -18.99 8.34 4.28
C LEU A 244 -19.38 9.49 3.33
N ALA A 245 -19.19 10.73 3.76
CA ALA A 245 -19.54 11.91 2.97
C ALA A 245 -18.47 12.32 1.95
N ASN A 246 -17.20 11.97 2.15
CA ASN A 246 -16.08 12.58 1.44
C ASN A 246 -15.15 11.62 0.71
N ILE A 247 -15.17 10.32 1.02
CA ILE A 247 -14.27 9.35 0.40
C ILE A 247 -15.05 8.51 -0.61
N PRO A 248 -14.72 8.60 -1.91
CA PRO A 248 -15.32 7.73 -2.92
C PRO A 248 -15.07 6.25 -2.63
N HIS A 249 -16.07 5.43 -2.93
CA HIS A 249 -15.99 3.97 -2.69
C HIS A 249 -15.69 3.59 -1.23
N TRP A 250 -16.16 4.41 -0.28
CA TRP A 250 -16.02 4.16 1.16
C TRP A 250 -16.54 2.78 1.57
N GLU A 251 -17.55 2.26 0.87
CA GLU A 251 -18.11 0.94 1.08
C GLU A 251 -17.02 -0.14 1.03
N LYS A 252 -16.11 -0.04 0.04
CA LYS A 252 -15.01 -1.01 -0.10
C LYS A 252 -14.10 -1.00 1.12
N ARG A 253 -13.78 0.19 1.66
CA ARG A 253 -12.95 0.32 2.86
C ARG A 253 -13.61 -0.32 4.09
N VAL A 254 -14.93 -0.15 4.24
CA VAL A 254 -15.71 -0.80 5.29
C VAL A 254 -15.78 -2.32 5.09
N TRP A 255 -15.93 -2.78 3.85
CA TRP A 255 -15.93 -4.21 3.53
C TRP A 255 -14.58 -4.88 3.80
N GLU A 256 -13.50 -4.22 3.46
CA GLU A 256 -12.15 -4.69 3.76
C GLU A 256 -11.90 -4.77 5.28
N TYR A 257 -12.33 -3.76 6.02
CA TYR A 257 -12.28 -3.79 7.49
C TYR A 257 -13.07 -4.95 8.08
N ARG A 258 -14.34 -5.10 7.70
CA ARG A 258 -15.21 -6.20 8.15
C ARG A 258 -14.66 -7.57 7.71
N GLY A 259 -14.16 -7.67 6.50
CA GLY A 259 -13.54 -8.87 5.95
C GLY A 259 -12.34 -9.31 6.77
N CYS A 260 -11.42 -8.40 7.07
CA CYS A 260 -10.25 -8.67 7.90
C CYS A 260 -10.65 -9.06 9.34
N CYS A 261 -11.63 -8.40 9.95
CA CYS A 261 -12.14 -8.80 11.26
C CYS A 261 -12.61 -10.26 11.28
N SER A 262 -13.21 -10.72 10.18
CA SER A 262 -13.73 -12.09 10.03
C SER A 262 -12.65 -13.12 9.65
N MET A 263 -11.44 -12.71 9.31
CA MET A 263 -10.42 -13.54 8.65
C MET A 263 -9.91 -14.72 9.49
N THR A 264 -9.97 -14.65 10.80
CA THR A 264 -9.61 -15.78 11.69
C THR A 264 -10.50 -17.00 11.42
N ILE A 265 -11.77 -16.78 11.11
CA ILE A 265 -12.71 -17.84 10.76
C ILE A 265 -12.36 -18.41 9.38
N LEU A 266 -12.03 -17.53 8.43
CA LEU A 266 -11.68 -17.93 7.06
C LEU A 266 -10.39 -18.78 7.00
N LEU A 267 -9.35 -18.41 7.74
CA LEU A 267 -8.08 -19.15 7.77
C LEU A 267 -8.22 -20.53 8.43
N THR A 268 -9.11 -20.70 9.42
CA THR A 268 -9.41 -22.01 10.01
C THR A 268 -10.16 -22.92 9.05
N ASP A 269 -11.06 -22.38 8.24
CA ASP A 269 -11.81 -23.16 7.24
C ASP A 269 -10.92 -23.58 6.06
N CYS A 270 -9.87 -22.81 5.73
CA CYS A 270 -8.92 -23.13 4.66
C CYS A 270 -7.82 -24.14 5.05
N GLY A 271 -7.78 -24.59 6.30
CA GLY A 271 -6.75 -25.53 6.78
C GLY A 271 -5.33 -24.95 6.81
N MET A 272 -5.19 -23.62 6.77
CA MET A 272 -3.89 -22.95 6.93
C MET A 272 -3.52 -22.86 8.42
N PRO A 273 -2.28 -23.15 8.80
CA PRO A 273 -1.81 -22.94 10.17
C PRO A 273 -1.78 -21.43 10.48
N ARG A 274 -2.11 -21.09 11.71
CA ARG A 274 -2.09 -19.70 12.24
C ARG A 274 -0.68 -19.13 12.28
#